data_a7f5ab919c0df0439712510b68e60aa7
#
_entry.id   a7f5ab919c0df0439712510b68e60aa7
#
_cell.length_a   1.000
_cell.length_b   1.000
_cell.length_c   1.000
_cell.angle_alpha   90.00
_cell.angle_beta   90.00
_cell.angle_gamma   90.00
#
_symmetry.space_group_name_H-M   'P 1'
#
loop_
_entity.id
_entity.type
_entity.pdbx_description
1 polymer ?
#
loop_
_entity_poly.entity_id
_entity_poly.type
_entity_poly.pdbx_seq_one_letter_code
_entity_poly.pdbx_strand_id
1 'polypeptide(L)'
;ACRKVCILASLAFGKHVYPSQVETEGISKITLEDVAYVASAGGVIKLLGQIKDLGGGKIAAFVGPAVVYNGSQLASVKGVFNAVLVRGDAVGDVCFYGQGAGKLPTASAVVADMADCAAHTEQRRIFGWGAGEEDYVVDYKTAIKMPFYVRVQGDETHIKQAFDNVKFLSRRGQPADEKAFITDEMTEEELERRLAGFQVEAVIKVASY
;
A
#
# COMPACT_ATOMS: atom_id res chain seq x y z
N ALA A 1 -5.41 9.83 -1.68
CA ALA A 1 -5.30 8.63 -0.85
C ALA A 1 -4.62 8.95 0.49
N CYS A 2 -3.46 9.65 0.53
CA CYS A 2 -2.68 9.91 1.73
C CYS A 2 -3.50 10.50 2.90
N ARG A 3 -4.27 11.59 2.69
CA ARG A 3 -5.10 12.19 3.75
C ARG A 3 -6.13 11.23 4.34
N LYS A 4 -6.69 10.30 3.54
CA LYS A 4 -7.59 9.26 4.04
C LYS A 4 -6.86 8.28 4.96
N VAL A 5 -5.64 7.88 4.59
CA VAL A 5 -4.77 7.03 5.42
C VAL A 5 -4.42 7.72 6.73
N CYS A 6 -4.07 9.03 6.70
CA CYS A 6 -3.81 9.79 7.93
C CYS A 6 -5.01 9.81 8.88
N ILE A 7 -6.23 10.04 8.35
CA ILE A 7 -7.46 10.03 9.16
C ILE A 7 -7.71 8.65 9.76
N LEU A 8 -7.60 7.59 8.95
CA LEU A 8 -7.80 6.22 9.43
C LEU A 8 -6.77 5.81 10.48
N ALA A 9 -5.49 6.19 10.27
CA ALA A 9 -4.43 5.96 11.25
C ALA A 9 -4.70 6.71 12.56
N SER A 10 -5.11 7.98 12.47
CA SER A 10 -5.41 8.78 13.65
C SER A 10 -6.58 8.20 14.45
N LEU A 11 -7.62 7.73 13.77
CA LEU A 11 -8.78 7.08 14.40
C LEU A 11 -8.41 5.74 15.04
N ALA A 12 -7.63 4.91 14.36
CA ALA A 12 -7.30 3.57 14.83
C ALA A 12 -6.33 3.57 16.02
N PHE A 13 -5.40 4.52 16.05
CA PHE A 13 -4.29 4.52 17.00
C PHE A 13 -4.28 5.70 17.99
N GLY A 14 -5.25 6.61 17.90
CA GLY A 14 -5.51 7.64 18.90
C GLY A 14 -4.57 8.85 18.89
N LYS A 15 -3.68 8.99 17.89
CA LYS A 15 -2.78 10.15 17.72
C LYS A 15 -2.88 10.71 16.31
N HIS A 16 -2.79 12.04 16.18
CA HIS A 16 -2.84 12.70 14.86
C HIS A 16 -1.65 12.32 13.99
N VAL A 17 -1.95 11.88 12.76
CA VAL A 17 -0.96 11.56 11.73
C VAL A 17 -0.99 12.63 10.65
N TYR A 18 0.16 13.27 10.40
CA TYR A 18 0.29 14.30 9.38
C TYR A 18 0.66 13.71 8.01
N PRO A 19 0.17 14.28 6.90
CA PRO A 19 0.53 13.82 5.55
C PRO A 19 2.03 13.82 5.25
N SER A 20 2.81 14.70 5.89
CA SER A 20 4.27 14.75 5.78
C SER A 20 4.99 13.56 6.41
N GLN A 21 4.32 12.82 7.30
CA GLN A 21 4.86 11.62 7.97
C GLN A 21 4.56 10.34 7.18
N VAL A 22 3.72 10.41 6.13
CA VAL A 22 3.30 9.23 5.36
C VAL A 22 4.02 9.21 4.02
N GLU A 23 4.82 8.17 3.79
CA GLU A 23 5.44 7.93 2.49
C GLU A 23 4.34 7.81 1.43
N THR A 24 4.46 8.61 0.36
CA THR A 24 3.41 8.65 -0.67
C THR A 24 4.01 8.62 -2.06
N GLU A 25 3.62 7.61 -2.84
CA GLU A 25 3.96 7.45 -4.24
C GLU A 25 2.70 7.39 -5.12
N GLY A 26 2.76 8.01 -6.30
CA GLY A 26 1.69 7.95 -7.30
C GLY A 26 1.80 6.72 -8.21
N ILE A 27 0.73 6.46 -8.99
CA ILE A 27 0.67 5.33 -9.93
C ILE A 27 1.10 5.70 -11.37
N SER A 28 1.52 6.93 -11.60
CA SER A 28 1.82 7.43 -12.97
C SER A 28 3.02 6.76 -13.64
N LYS A 29 3.87 6.08 -12.87
CA LYS A 29 5.03 5.34 -13.37
C LYS A 29 4.73 3.89 -13.72
N ILE A 30 3.55 3.38 -13.38
CA ILE A 30 3.16 1.99 -13.67
C ILE A 30 2.93 1.83 -15.16
N THR A 31 3.56 0.82 -15.76
CA THR A 31 3.47 0.52 -17.19
C THR A 31 2.64 -0.73 -17.46
N LEU A 32 2.26 -0.95 -18.72
CA LEU A 32 1.54 -2.17 -19.12
C LEU A 32 2.42 -3.42 -18.99
N GLU A 33 3.73 -3.27 -19.14
CA GLU A 33 4.72 -4.33 -18.92
C GLU A 33 4.68 -4.80 -17.47
N ASP A 34 4.67 -3.89 -16.50
CA ASP A 34 4.56 -4.22 -15.08
C ASP A 34 3.26 -4.96 -14.77
N VAL A 35 2.14 -4.49 -15.34
CA VAL A 35 0.85 -5.16 -15.19
C VAL A 35 0.89 -6.58 -15.76
N ALA A 36 1.51 -6.78 -16.92
CA ALA A 36 1.62 -8.10 -17.56
C ALA A 36 2.48 -9.08 -16.74
N TYR A 37 3.62 -8.62 -16.20
CA TYR A 37 4.46 -9.44 -15.31
C TYR A 37 3.75 -9.83 -14.03
N VAL A 38 3.12 -8.86 -13.36
CA VAL A 38 2.38 -9.11 -12.11
C VAL A 38 1.20 -10.05 -12.36
N ALA A 39 0.49 -9.91 -13.48
CA ALA A 39 -0.59 -10.80 -13.86
C ALA A 39 -0.10 -12.24 -14.07
N SER A 40 1.10 -12.45 -14.64
CA SER A 40 1.69 -13.78 -14.79
C SER A 40 1.98 -14.48 -13.46
N ALA A 41 2.18 -13.70 -12.39
CA ALA A 41 2.34 -14.19 -11.03
C ALA A 41 1.02 -14.40 -10.27
N GLY A 42 -0.13 -14.15 -10.91
CA GLY A 42 -1.44 -14.24 -10.28
C GLY A 42 -1.76 -13.04 -9.38
N GLY A 43 -1.21 -11.88 -9.68
CA GLY A 43 -1.42 -10.63 -8.96
C GLY A 43 -2.03 -9.52 -9.80
N VAL A 44 -2.36 -8.42 -9.14
CA VAL A 44 -2.79 -7.15 -9.71
C VAL A 44 -2.07 -6.01 -9.04
N ILE A 45 -1.87 -4.89 -9.73
CA ILE A 45 -1.31 -3.67 -9.12
C ILE A 45 -2.46 -2.78 -8.67
N LYS A 46 -2.44 -2.35 -7.41
CA LYS A 46 -3.42 -1.44 -6.80
C LYS A 46 -2.74 -0.25 -6.17
N LEU A 47 -3.41 0.91 -6.15
CA LEU A 47 -3.04 1.98 -5.25
C LEU A 47 -3.51 1.59 -3.85
N LEU A 48 -2.57 1.30 -2.98
CA LEU A 48 -2.83 0.83 -1.63
C LEU A 48 -2.35 1.86 -0.60
N GLY A 49 -3.13 2.05 0.46
CA GLY A 49 -2.66 2.66 1.69
C GLY A 49 -2.53 1.58 2.75
N GLN A 50 -1.41 1.52 3.43
CA GLN A 50 -1.19 0.56 4.52
C GLN A 50 -0.74 1.29 5.78
N ILE A 51 -1.25 0.83 6.91
CA ILE A 51 -0.84 1.26 8.24
C ILE A 51 -0.51 0.01 9.02
N LYS A 52 0.66 -0.01 9.66
CA LYS A 52 1.09 -1.10 10.55
C LYS A 52 1.37 -0.57 11.95
N ASP A 53 0.84 -1.24 12.96
CA ASP A 53 1.28 -1.10 14.34
C ASP A 53 2.62 -1.82 14.50
N LEU A 54 3.62 -1.12 15.03
CA LEU A 54 4.95 -1.65 15.30
C LEU A 54 5.13 -2.02 16.77
N GLY A 55 4.09 -1.81 17.58
CA GLY A 55 4.22 -1.89 19.03
C GLY A 55 4.93 -0.67 19.64
N GLY A 56 4.98 -0.61 20.97
CA GLY A 56 5.64 0.49 21.67
C GLY A 56 5.04 1.87 21.39
N GLY A 57 3.80 1.94 20.90
CA GLY A 57 3.12 3.19 20.55
C GLY A 57 3.62 3.83 19.27
N LYS A 58 4.22 3.08 18.36
CA LYS A 58 4.71 3.55 17.05
C LYS A 58 4.00 2.84 15.91
N ILE A 59 3.82 3.55 14.82
CA ILE A 59 3.22 3.01 13.58
C ILE A 59 4.12 3.30 12.37
N ALA A 60 3.91 2.54 11.30
CA ALA A 60 4.44 2.87 9.98
C ALA A 60 3.28 2.96 8.98
N ALA A 61 3.36 3.92 8.05
CA ALA A 61 2.31 4.13 7.06
C ALA A 61 2.88 4.49 5.70
N PHE A 62 2.28 3.93 4.63
CA PHE A 62 2.60 4.33 3.26
C PHE A 62 1.35 4.39 2.39
N VAL A 63 1.44 5.10 1.27
CA VAL A 63 0.47 5.10 0.18
C VAL A 63 1.22 4.99 -1.13
N GLY A 64 0.92 3.96 -1.90
CA GLY A 64 1.60 3.77 -3.19
C GLY A 64 1.07 2.59 -3.99
N PRO A 65 1.61 2.37 -5.19
CA PRO A 65 1.33 1.15 -5.93
C PRO A 65 1.83 -0.06 -5.15
N ALA A 66 1.01 -1.10 -5.13
CA ALA A 66 1.39 -2.38 -4.53
C ALA A 66 0.84 -3.54 -5.36
N VAL A 67 1.62 -4.60 -5.44
CA VAL A 67 1.18 -5.89 -5.97
C VAL A 67 0.30 -6.56 -4.92
N VAL A 68 -0.90 -6.95 -5.34
CA VAL A 68 -1.88 -7.67 -4.51
C VAL A 68 -2.22 -8.97 -5.19
N TYR A 69 -2.03 -10.10 -4.53
CA TYR A 69 -2.35 -11.41 -5.11
C TYR A 69 -3.85 -11.67 -5.19
N ASN A 70 -4.28 -12.41 -6.21
CA ASN A 70 -5.70 -12.67 -6.50
C ASN A 70 -6.46 -13.38 -5.37
N GLY A 71 -5.77 -14.03 -4.44
CA GLY A 71 -6.37 -14.59 -3.24
C GLY A 71 -6.82 -13.57 -2.19
N SER A 72 -6.36 -12.30 -2.31
CA SER A 72 -6.77 -11.24 -1.40
C SER A 72 -8.10 -10.63 -1.80
N GLN A 73 -8.92 -10.27 -0.82
CA GLN A 73 -10.18 -9.54 -1.01
C GLN A 73 -9.94 -8.19 -1.71
N LEU A 74 -8.81 -7.54 -1.44
CA LEU A 74 -8.45 -6.25 -2.05
C LEU A 74 -8.17 -6.36 -3.56
N ALA A 75 -7.76 -7.52 -4.06
CA ALA A 75 -7.51 -7.72 -5.49
C ALA A 75 -8.78 -7.56 -6.34
N SER A 76 -9.92 -7.95 -5.80
CA SER A 76 -11.21 -7.91 -6.49
C SER A 76 -11.84 -6.52 -6.60
N VAL A 77 -11.35 -5.54 -5.86
CA VAL A 77 -11.88 -4.17 -5.84
C VAL A 77 -11.63 -3.48 -7.18
N LYS A 78 -12.69 -3.07 -7.90
CA LYS A 78 -12.60 -2.47 -9.24
C LYS A 78 -13.50 -1.26 -9.40
N GLY A 79 -13.19 -0.40 -10.37
CA GLY A 79 -14.03 0.74 -10.77
C GLY A 79 -14.22 1.76 -9.64
N VAL A 80 -15.46 2.08 -9.34
CA VAL A 80 -15.84 3.07 -8.30
C VAL A 80 -15.82 2.52 -6.88
N PHE A 81 -15.59 1.22 -6.72
CA PHE A 81 -15.55 0.58 -5.40
C PHE A 81 -14.23 0.85 -4.69
N ASN A 82 -14.33 0.92 -3.37
CA ASN A 82 -13.20 1.00 -2.45
C ASN A 82 -13.37 -0.07 -1.39
N ALA A 83 -12.26 -0.49 -0.80
CA ALA A 83 -12.27 -1.37 0.36
C ALA A 83 -11.28 -0.88 1.42
N VAL A 84 -11.61 -1.14 2.67
CA VAL A 84 -10.73 -1.00 3.82
C VAL A 84 -10.68 -2.37 4.51
N LEU A 85 -9.51 -2.98 4.53
CA LEU A 85 -9.25 -4.22 5.25
C LEU A 85 -8.63 -3.88 6.59
N VAL A 86 -9.25 -4.32 7.65
CA VAL A 86 -8.75 -4.18 9.03
C VAL A 86 -8.43 -5.56 9.55
N ARG A 87 -7.19 -5.77 10.01
CA ARG A 87 -6.78 -6.99 10.69
C ARG A 87 -6.70 -6.73 12.19
N GLY A 88 -7.59 -7.35 12.93
CA GLY A 88 -7.60 -7.32 14.39
C GLY A 88 -7.11 -8.65 14.98
N ASP A 89 -6.54 -8.59 16.17
CA ASP A 89 -6.03 -9.76 16.89
C ASP A 89 -7.13 -10.75 17.27
N ALA A 90 -8.30 -10.25 17.70
CA ALA A 90 -9.41 -11.08 18.15
C ALA A 90 -10.41 -11.41 17.03
N VAL A 91 -10.65 -10.47 16.08
CA VAL A 91 -11.71 -10.62 15.05
C VAL A 91 -11.14 -11.12 13.72
N GLY A 92 -9.81 -11.09 13.54
CA GLY A 92 -9.17 -11.42 12.28
C GLY A 92 -9.41 -10.34 11.22
N ASP A 93 -9.59 -10.77 9.97
CA ASP A 93 -9.74 -9.86 8.84
C ASP A 93 -11.19 -9.42 8.67
N VAL A 94 -11.44 -8.11 8.77
CA VAL A 94 -12.73 -7.47 8.47
C VAL A 94 -12.56 -6.54 7.26
N CYS A 95 -13.40 -6.71 6.24
CA CYS A 95 -13.36 -5.93 5.03
C CYS A 95 -14.63 -5.06 4.90
N PHE A 96 -14.43 -3.74 4.83
CA PHE A 96 -15.47 -2.79 4.48
C PHE A 96 -15.38 -2.52 2.98
N TYR A 97 -16.44 -2.82 2.24
CA TYR A 97 -16.48 -2.71 0.79
C TYR A 97 -17.72 -1.91 0.35
N GLY A 98 -17.51 -0.93 -0.52
CA GLY A 98 -18.61 -0.10 -1.03
C GLY A 98 -18.17 0.88 -2.09
N GLN A 99 -19.15 1.58 -2.66
CA GLN A 99 -18.89 2.66 -3.62
C GLN A 99 -18.36 3.89 -2.85
N GLY A 100 -17.07 4.22 -3.06
CA GLY A 100 -16.44 5.39 -2.45
C GLY A 100 -16.35 6.59 -3.39
N ALA A 101 -16.67 6.39 -4.68
CA ALA A 101 -16.65 7.44 -5.69
C ALA A 101 -17.96 7.44 -6.48
N GLY A 102 -18.30 8.60 -7.04
CA GLY A 102 -19.52 8.82 -7.82
C GLY A 102 -20.43 9.86 -7.19
N LYS A 103 -21.29 10.45 -8.02
CA LYS A 103 -22.19 11.56 -7.63
C LYS A 103 -23.11 11.17 -6.46
N LEU A 104 -23.83 10.07 -6.60
CA LEU A 104 -24.80 9.63 -5.61
C LEU A 104 -24.18 9.08 -4.31
N PRO A 105 -23.16 8.21 -4.34
CA PRO A 105 -22.51 7.76 -3.12
C PRO A 105 -21.90 8.91 -2.30
N THR A 106 -21.28 9.88 -2.96
CA THR A 106 -20.72 11.05 -2.28
C THR A 106 -21.81 11.92 -1.67
N ALA A 107 -22.89 12.20 -2.42
CA ALA A 107 -24.01 12.98 -1.92
C ALA A 107 -24.70 12.31 -0.73
N SER A 108 -24.88 10.97 -0.79
CA SER A 108 -25.47 10.19 0.31
C SER A 108 -24.66 10.30 1.60
N ALA A 109 -23.31 10.21 1.51
CA ALA A 109 -22.45 10.35 2.68
C ALA A 109 -22.55 11.77 3.31
N VAL A 110 -22.53 12.83 2.47
CA VAL A 110 -22.66 14.21 2.95
C VAL A 110 -24.02 14.43 3.62
N VAL A 111 -25.13 13.97 3.01
CA VAL A 111 -26.47 14.12 3.57
C VAL A 111 -26.62 13.32 4.88
N ALA A 112 -26.03 12.12 4.97
CA ALA A 112 -26.03 11.35 6.20
C ALA A 112 -25.30 12.08 7.33
N ASP A 113 -24.13 12.68 7.07
CA ASP A 113 -23.41 13.47 8.07
C ASP A 113 -24.17 14.74 8.48
N MET A 114 -24.85 15.41 7.53
CA MET A 114 -25.71 16.56 7.83
C MET A 114 -26.89 16.17 8.73
N ALA A 115 -27.55 15.06 8.42
CA ALA A 115 -28.68 14.54 9.23
C ALA A 115 -28.22 14.17 10.65
N ASP A 116 -27.07 13.53 10.76
CA ASP A 116 -26.47 13.14 12.04
C ASP A 116 -26.08 14.39 12.88
N CYS A 117 -25.50 15.41 12.28
CA CYS A 117 -25.21 16.69 12.94
C CYS A 117 -26.48 17.40 13.39
N ALA A 118 -27.54 17.40 12.58
CA ALA A 118 -28.83 18.01 12.93
C ALA A 118 -29.53 17.29 14.09
N ALA A 119 -29.42 15.96 14.15
CA ALA A 119 -30.00 15.16 15.23
C ALA A 119 -29.25 15.29 16.57
N HIS A 120 -28.00 15.72 16.55
CA HIS A 120 -27.11 15.74 17.73
C HIS A 120 -26.48 17.13 17.97
N THR A 121 -27.26 18.20 17.83
CA THR A 121 -26.80 19.61 17.95
C THR A 121 -26.22 19.94 19.31
N GLU A 122 -26.67 19.28 20.37
CA GLU A 122 -26.21 19.49 21.76
C GLU A 122 -24.93 18.71 22.08
N GLN A 123 -24.50 17.80 21.23
CA GLN A 123 -23.34 16.95 21.49
C GLN A 123 -22.09 17.49 20.80
N ARG A 124 -21.08 17.85 21.61
CA ARG A 124 -19.75 18.14 21.06
C ARG A 124 -19.06 16.85 20.64
N ARG A 125 -18.85 16.64 19.36
CA ARG A 125 -18.12 15.48 18.86
C ARG A 125 -16.62 15.63 19.12
N ILE A 126 -16.03 14.63 19.75
CA ILE A 126 -14.61 14.49 19.96
C ILE A 126 -14.09 13.53 18.88
N PHE A 127 -13.06 13.92 18.14
CA PHE A 127 -12.51 13.10 17.06
C PHE A 127 -11.84 11.81 17.52
N GLY A 128 -11.58 11.65 18.82
CA GLY A 128 -11.05 10.41 19.38
C GLY A 128 -9.53 10.23 19.24
N TRP A 129 -8.81 11.26 18.75
CA TRP A 129 -7.35 11.25 18.75
C TRP A 129 -6.75 12.50 19.38
N GLY A 130 -5.56 12.35 19.99
CA GLY A 130 -4.77 13.43 20.58
C GLY A 130 -3.86 14.12 19.57
N ALA A 131 -3.00 15.01 20.08
CA ALA A 131 -1.98 15.66 19.27
C ALA A 131 -1.02 14.64 18.64
N GLY A 132 -0.48 14.98 17.47
CA GLY A 132 0.57 14.20 16.83
C GLY A 132 1.92 14.38 17.55
N GLU A 133 2.76 13.39 17.44
CA GLU A 133 4.14 13.38 17.94
C GLU A 133 5.10 13.17 16.76
N GLU A 134 6.28 13.78 16.83
CA GLU A 134 7.26 13.76 15.73
C GLU A 134 7.74 12.33 15.44
N ASP A 135 8.04 11.56 16.48
CA ASP A 135 8.56 10.19 16.39
C ASP A 135 7.47 9.10 16.34
N TYR A 136 6.22 9.48 16.20
CA TYR A 136 5.11 8.53 16.25
C TYR A 136 5.02 7.65 15.00
N VAL A 137 5.20 8.25 13.84
CA VAL A 137 5.23 7.54 12.56
C VAL A 137 6.68 7.30 12.18
N VAL A 138 7.07 6.05 12.15
CA VAL A 138 8.42 5.61 11.78
C VAL A 138 8.54 5.53 10.26
N ASP A 139 9.72 5.78 9.73
CA ASP A 139 10.00 5.67 8.30
C ASP A 139 9.70 4.25 7.81
N TYR A 140 8.77 4.16 6.87
CA TYR A 140 8.30 2.90 6.31
C TYR A 140 9.41 2.11 5.61
N LYS A 141 10.34 2.81 4.95
CA LYS A 141 11.43 2.22 4.16
C LYS A 141 12.41 1.41 5.00
N THR A 142 12.64 1.84 6.23
CA THR A 142 13.58 1.22 7.15
C THR A 142 12.92 0.25 8.12
N ALA A 143 11.65 0.50 8.47
CA ALA A 143 10.95 -0.25 9.52
C ALA A 143 10.25 -1.51 9.02
N ILE A 144 9.82 -1.55 7.75
CA ILE A 144 8.99 -2.64 7.23
C ILE A 144 9.77 -3.51 6.26
N LYS A 145 9.80 -4.81 6.55
CA LYS A 145 10.28 -5.83 5.60
C LYS A 145 9.10 -6.36 4.80
N MET A 146 9.31 -6.49 3.48
CA MET A 146 8.34 -7.04 2.54
C MET A 146 9.03 -7.50 1.26
N PRO A 147 8.38 -8.34 0.44
CA PRO A 147 8.85 -8.62 -0.90
C PRO A 147 8.63 -7.41 -1.82
N PHE A 148 9.45 -7.32 -2.87
CA PHE A 148 9.33 -6.31 -3.91
C PHE A 148 9.26 -6.97 -5.29
N TYR A 149 8.37 -6.47 -6.14
CA TYR A 149 8.47 -6.66 -7.57
C TYR A 149 9.52 -5.68 -8.11
N VAL A 150 10.43 -6.21 -8.89
CA VAL A 150 11.52 -5.43 -9.49
C VAL A 150 11.59 -5.77 -10.97
N ARG A 151 11.73 -4.75 -11.84
CA ARG A 151 12.02 -4.88 -13.26
C ARG A 151 13.28 -4.11 -13.60
N VAL A 152 14.23 -4.81 -14.24
CA VAL A 152 15.57 -4.28 -14.57
C VAL A 152 15.98 -4.67 -15.99
N GLN A 153 16.94 -3.92 -16.54
CA GLN A 153 17.74 -4.38 -17.68
C GLN A 153 18.94 -5.15 -17.16
N GLY A 154 19.20 -6.35 -17.73
CA GLY A 154 20.33 -7.19 -17.34
C GLY A 154 20.06 -8.69 -17.52
N ASP A 155 20.96 -9.49 -16.99
CA ASP A 155 20.88 -10.95 -17.03
C ASP A 155 20.57 -11.57 -15.66
N GLU A 156 20.09 -12.81 -15.68
CA GLU A 156 19.72 -13.54 -14.47
C GLU A 156 20.91 -13.86 -13.56
N THR A 157 22.11 -14.01 -14.12
CA THR A 157 23.31 -14.36 -13.34
C THR A 157 23.66 -13.22 -12.39
N HIS A 158 23.65 -12.00 -12.89
CA HIS A 158 23.90 -10.81 -12.08
C HIS A 158 22.84 -10.63 -11.01
N ILE A 159 21.56 -10.86 -11.34
CA ILE A 159 20.46 -10.78 -10.35
C ILE A 159 20.66 -11.82 -9.23
N LYS A 160 20.98 -13.08 -9.59
CA LYS A 160 21.22 -14.17 -8.62
C LYS A 160 22.47 -13.95 -7.73
N GLN A 161 23.41 -13.11 -8.15
CA GLN A 161 24.55 -12.72 -7.32
C GLN A 161 24.18 -11.66 -6.28
N ALA A 162 23.23 -10.77 -6.63
CA ALA A 162 22.79 -9.69 -5.74
C ALA A 162 21.67 -10.11 -4.77
N PHE A 163 20.90 -11.14 -5.12
CA PHE A 163 19.75 -11.62 -4.35
C PHE A 163 19.81 -13.12 -4.14
N ASP A 164 19.68 -13.56 -2.88
CA ASP A 164 19.78 -14.97 -2.49
C ASP A 164 18.65 -15.82 -3.10
N ASN A 165 17.42 -15.33 -3.01
CA ASN A 165 16.24 -15.98 -3.57
C ASN A 165 15.39 -14.95 -4.34
N VAL A 166 15.06 -15.29 -5.57
CA VAL A 166 14.16 -14.50 -6.41
C VAL A 166 13.21 -15.40 -7.18
N LYS A 167 11.98 -14.94 -7.32
CA LYS A 167 11.00 -15.58 -8.21
C LYS A 167 10.95 -14.79 -9.52
N PHE A 168 11.57 -15.32 -10.57
CA PHE A 168 11.49 -14.70 -11.88
C PHE A 168 10.06 -14.76 -12.44
N LEU A 169 9.69 -13.71 -13.13
CA LEU A 169 8.42 -13.56 -13.83
C LEU A 169 8.66 -13.48 -15.33
N SER A 170 7.65 -13.83 -16.11
CA SER A 170 7.71 -13.75 -17.56
C SER A 170 6.45 -13.10 -18.13
N ARG A 171 6.58 -12.48 -19.30
CA ARG A 171 5.46 -11.95 -20.07
C ARG A 171 5.61 -12.25 -21.56
N ARG A 172 4.53 -12.24 -22.29
CA ARG A 172 4.58 -12.39 -23.76
C ARG A 172 5.30 -11.19 -24.37
N GLY A 173 6.25 -11.47 -25.27
CA GLY A 173 7.04 -10.45 -25.96
C GLY A 173 8.08 -9.78 -25.07
N GLN A 174 8.55 -10.44 -24.01
CA GLN A 174 9.61 -9.97 -23.14
C GLN A 174 10.91 -9.82 -23.93
N PRO A 175 11.60 -8.65 -23.89
CA PRO A 175 12.96 -8.50 -24.42
C PRO A 175 13.95 -9.42 -23.72
N ALA A 176 15.00 -9.83 -24.42
CA ALA A 176 15.99 -10.78 -23.89
C ALA A 176 16.78 -10.21 -22.71
N ASP A 177 17.01 -8.92 -22.70
CA ASP A 177 17.74 -8.14 -21.70
C ASP A 177 16.86 -7.58 -20.56
N GLU A 178 15.53 -7.70 -20.68
CA GLU A 178 14.61 -7.30 -19.62
C GLU A 178 14.34 -8.48 -18.68
N LYS A 179 14.45 -8.26 -17.38
CA LYS A 179 14.11 -9.24 -16.35
C LYS A 179 13.18 -8.62 -15.32
N ALA A 180 12.18 -9.41 -14.90
CA ALA A 180 11.32 -9.06 -13.78
C ALA A 180 11.30 -10.19 -12.76
N PHE A 181 11.30 -9.84 -11.48
CA PHE A 181 11.32 -10.81 -10.40
C PHE A 181 10.66 -10.27 -9.14
N ILE A 182 10.34 -11.17 -8.22
CA ILE A 182 9.90 -10.86 -6.86
C ILE A 182 10.99 -11.30 -5.91
N THR A 183 11.38 -10.42 -4.98
CA THR A 183 12.41 -10.67 -3.97
C THR A 183 11.85 -11.42 -2.76
N ASP A 184 12.72 -11.94 -1.90
CA ASP A 184 12.38 -12.23 -0.51
C ASP A 184 12.06 -10.94 0.26
N GLU A 185 11.57 -11.11 1.50
CA GLU A 185 11.28 -9.98 2.39
C GLU A 185 12.57 -9.24 2.81
N MET A 186 12.62 -7.95 2.52
CA MET A 186 13.69 -7.04 2.94
C MET A 186 13.13 -5.64 3.15
N THR A 187 13.91 -4.74 3.75
CA THR A 187 13.56 -3.32 3.81
C THR A 187 13.81 -2.66 2.46
N GLU A 188 13.12 -1.55 2.17
CA GLU A 188 13.35 -0.79 0.93
C GLU A 188 14.79 -0.25 0.86
N GLU A 189 15.36 0.17 2.00
CA GLU A 189 16.75 0.59 2.10
C GLU A 189 17.73 -0.54 1.70
N GLU A 190 17.46 -1.77 2.13
CA GLU A 190 18.26 -2.93 1.74
C GLU A 190 18.12 -3.23 0.24
N LEU A 191 16.90 -3.13 -0.29
CA LEU A 191 16.64 -3.29 -1.71
C LEU A 191 17.42 -2.27 -2.54
N GLU A 192 17.38 -0.98 -2.18
CA GLU A 192 18.11 0.09 -2.86
C GLU A 192 19.62 -0.20 -2.91
N ARG A 193 20.19 -0.70 -1.80
CA ARG A 193 21.60 -1.13 -1.77
C ARG A 193 21.90 -2.28 -2.72
N ARG A 194 21.05 -3.30 -2.77
CA ARG A 194 21.23 -4.48 -3.63
C ARG A 194 21.02 -4.15 -5.11
N LEU A 195 20.21 -3.14 -5.41
CA LEU A 195 19.97 -2.65 -6.77
C LEU A 195 21.04 -1.66 -7.26
N ALA A 196 22.00 -1.29 -6.42
CA ALA A 196 23.10 -0.45 -6.84
C ALA A 196 23.89 -1.11 -8.00
N GLY A 197 23.93 -0.44 -9.15
CA GLY A 197 24.57 -0.95 -10.37
C GLY A 197 23.62 -1.61 -11.38
N PHE A 198 22.33 -1.79 -11.05
CA PHE A 198 21.31 -2.20 -12.01
C PHE A 198 20.65 -1.00 -12.69
N GLN A 199 20.32 -1.16 -13.96
CA GLN A 199 19.38 -0.24 -14.63
C GLN A 199 17.96 -0.64 -14.26
N VAL A 200 17.42 0.03 -13.23
CA VAL A 200 16.10 -0.25 -12.67
C VAL A 200 15.01 0.46 -13.46
N GLU A 201 14.04 -0.29 -13.94
CA GLU A 201 12.89 0.21 -14.71
C GLU A 201 11.65 0.39 -13.81
N ALA A 202 11.45 -0.51 -12.83
CA ALA A 202 10.35 -0.42 -11.88
C ALA A 202 10.67 -1.14 -10.58
N VAL A 203 10.16 -0.59 -9.47
CA VAL A 203 10.08 -1.21 -8.15
C VAL A 203 8.68 -1.02 -7.62
N ILE A 204 8.02 -2.08 -7.17
CA ILE A 204 6.68 -2.03 -6.59
C ILE A 204 6.64 -2.91 -5.35
N LYS A 205 6.14 -2.38 -4.25
CA LYS A 205 5.92 -3.13 -3.00
C LYS A 205 4.96 -4.29 -3.24
N VAL A 206 5.23 -5.46 -2.65
CA VAL A 206 4.29 -6.59 -2.68
C VAL A 206 3.57 -6.64 -1.34
N ALA A 207 2.25 -6.46 -1.37
CA ALA A 207 1.48 -6.46 -0.15
C ALA A 207 1.46 -7.86 0.48
N SER A 208 1.96 -7.95 1.70
CA SER A 208 1.83 -9.11 2.59
C SER A 208 0.82 -8.79 3.68
N TYR A 209 -0.16 -9.66 3.86
CA TYR A 209 -1.19 -9.54 4.91
C TYR A 209 -1.09 -10.71 5.87
#